data_8fd45d66f9674d5fb89c57276db94954
#
_entry.id   8fd45d66f9674d5fb89c57276db94954
#
_cell.length_a   1.000
_cell.length_b   1.000
_cell.length_c   1.000
_cell.angle_alpha   90.00
_cell.angle_beta   90.00
_cell.angle_gamma   90.00
#
_symmetry.space_group_name_H-M   'P 1'
#
loop_
_entity.id
_entity.type
_entity.pdbx_description
1 polymer ?
#
loop_
_entity_poly.entity_id
_entity_poly.type
_entity_poly.pdbx_seq_one_letter_code
_entity_poly.pdbx_strand_id
1 'polypeptide(L)'
;MFRIRYILIFVILLLLGFKIKGELPIESAKYLRAALANADLQPPERKTKYTKYDFAPLWLKTPNFSILGFIGFNYQRIRIKLLSATKDSTHPDTYFIAGKSAVGNNICDFNGTITIRHVRELRNLETRVDETISPARQEGILLAEYYLSENKTQAKAGVFTGIMRTNWYINKKGALCYDDISSASDSFCNNQFIGTWTAYRDNKPLRCNWGDYRVSNSGNLDIGAGEFSPDNKYLAQGWQSYSQAWIYGNENIQQQEEKAWW
;
A
#
# COMPACT_ATOMS: atom_id res chain seq x y z
N MET A 1 -33.39 -22.71 40.54
CA MET A 1 -32.40 -23.55 39.79
C MET A 1 -32.50 -23.26 38.29
N PHE A 2 -32.40 -21.97 37.89
CA PHE A 2 -32.56 -21.50 36.50
C PHE A 2 -31.78 -20.18 36.27
N ARG A 3 -30.42 -20.22 36.36
CA ARG A 3 -29.62 -19.03 36.00
C ARG A 3 -28.21 -19.34 35.42
N ILE A 4 -27.89 -20.59 35.09
CA ILE A 4 -26.53 -20.94 34.63
C ILE A 4 -26.43 -21.23 33.10
N ARG A 5 -27.55 -21.27 32.36
CA ARG A 5 -27.53 -21.66 30.93
C ARG A 5 -27.29 -20.54 29.94
N TYR A 6 -27.33 -19.27 30.33
CA TYR A 6 -27.16 -18.15 29.39
C TYR A 6 -25.73 -17.59 29.29
N ILE A 7 -24.85 -17.94 30.21
CA ILE A 7 -23.44 -17.46 30.21
C ILE A 7 -22.56 -18.27 29.26
N LEU A 8 -22.91 -19.53 28.98
CA LEU A 8 -22.10 -20.39 28.08
C LEU A 8 -22.29 -20.07 26.58
N ILE A 9 -23.41 -19.47 26.19
CA ILE A 9 -23.70 -19.17 24.78
C ILE A 9 -22.95 -17.90 24.31
N PHE A 10 -22.65 -16.97 25.22
CA PHE A 10 -21.95 -15.72 24.87
C PHE A 10 -20.44 -15.91 24.70
N VAL A 11 -19.85 -16.92 25.33
CA VAL A 11 -18.40 -17.22 25.22
C VAL A 11 -18.06 -17.98 23.93
N ILE A 12 -19.01 -18.73 23.36
CA ILE A 12 -18.78 -19.49 22.10
C ILE A 12 -18.83 -18.59 20.85
N LEU A 13 -19.52 -17.45 20.92
CA LEU A 13 -19.59 -16.51 19.79
C LEU A 13 -18.35 -15.63 19.61
N LEU A 14 -17.46 -15.57 20.60
CA LEU A 14 -16.21 -14.80 20.55
C LEU A 14 -15.03 -15.58 19.96
N LEU A 15 -15.17 -16.90 19.71
CA LEU A 15 -14.11 -17.76 19.19
C LEU A 15 -14.20 -18.07 17.69
N LEU A 16 -15.20 -17.54 16.97
CA LEU A 16 -15.36 -17.77 15.53
C LEU A 16 -14.74 -16.67 14.65
N GLY A 17 -13.88 -15.83 15.20
CA GLY A 17 -13.18 -14.75 14.51
C GLY A 17 -11.83 -15.12 13.88
N PHE A 18 -11.34 -16.35 13.99
CA PHE A 18 -10.15 -16.78 13.26
C PHE A 18 -10.51 -17.04 11.80
N LYS A 19 -10.52 -15.98 10.98
CA LYS A 19 -10.47 -16.13 9.52
C LYS A 19 -9.21 -16.92 9.19
N ILE A 20 -9.40 -18.09 8.57
CA ILE A 20 -8.35 -18.83 7.88
C ILE A 20 -7.69 -17.80 6.96
N LYS A 21 -6.41 -17.52 7.23
CA LYS A 21 -5.62 -16.61 6.42
C LYS A 21 -5.46 -17.29 5.07
N GLY A 22 -6.20 -16.82 4.06
CA GLY A 22 -6.10 -17.35 2.70
C GLY A 22 -4.65 -17.22 2.20
N GLU A 23 -4.26 -18.08 1.27
CA GLU A 23 -2.97 -17.94 0.59
C GLU A 23 -2.86 -16.57 -0.06
N LEU A 24 -1.64 -16.02 -0.06
CA LEU A 24 -1.35 -14.77 -0.76
C LEU A 24 -1.66 -14.93 -2.27
N PRO A 25 -2.19 -13.89 -2.92
CA PRO A 25 -2.29 -13.87 -4.38
C PRO A 25 -0.94 -14.23 -5.01
N ILE A 26 -0.98 -14.97 -6.12
CA ILE A 26 0.25 -15.48 -6.80
C ILE A 26 1.24 -14.37 -7.09
N GLU A 27 0.76 -13.22 -7.58
CA GLU A 27 1.61 -12.05 -7.87
C GLU A 27 2.25 -11.50 -6.60
N SER A 28 1.49 -11.40 -5.51
CA SER A 28 1.99 -10.96 -4.20
C SER A 28 3.06 -11.89 -3.65
N ALA A 29 2.84 -13.21 -3.74
CA ALA A 29 3.81 -14.20 -3.29
C ALA A 29 5.11 -14.17 -4.12
N LYS A 30 5.00 -13.94 -5.44
CA LYS A 30 6.17 -13.75 -6.34
C LYS A 30 6.92 -12.47 -5.98
N TYR A 31 6.21 -11.37 -5.76
CA TYR A 31 6.81 -10.09 -5.37
C TYR A 31 7.52 -10.17 -4.03
N LEU A 32 6.89 -10.79 -3.02
CA LEU A 32 7.50 -11.02 -1.71
C LEU A 32 8.82 -11.79 -1.81
N ARG A 33 8.84 -12.90 -2.56
CA ARG A 33 10.06 -13.69 -2.76
C ARG A 33 11.15 -12.88 -3.47
N ALA A 34 10.80 -12.14 -4.51
CA ALA A 34 11.75 -11.30 -5.23
C ALA A 34 12.32 -10.19 -4.35
N ALA A 35 11.47 -9.52 -3.55
CA ALA A 35 11.91 -8.47 -2.63
C ALA A 35 12.87 -9.02 -1.57
N LEU A 36 12.62 -10.21 -1.02
CA LEU A 36 13.49 -10.85 -0.02
C LEU A 36 14.80 -11.38 -0.62
N ALA A 37 14.81 -11.70 -1.92
CA ALA A 37 15.99 -12.17 -2.63
C ALA A 37 16.91 -11.04 -3.12
N ASN A 38 16.55 -9.77 -2.86
CA ASN A 38 17.39 -8.64 -3.27
C ASN A 38 18.77 -8.72 -2.58
N ALA A 39 19.83 -8.69 -3.39
CA ALA A 39 21.23 -8.80 -2.93
C ALA A 39 21.67 -7.60 -2.08
N ASP A 40 21.01 -6.44 -2.21
CA ASP A 40 21.29 -5.24 -1.41
C ASP A 40 20.82 -5.36 0.03
N LEU A 41 20.00 -6.36 0.36
CA LEU A 41 19.55 -6.60 1.72
C LEU A 41 20.60 -7.34 2.55
N GLN A 42 20.75 -6.93 3.80
CA GLN A 42 21.46 -7.72 4.80
C GLN A 42 20.67 -9.01 5.09
N PRO A 43 21.33 -10.17 5.31
CA PRO A 43 20.64 -11.45 5.53
C PRO A 43 19.72 -11.49 6.75
N PRO A 44 20.03 -10.86 7.90
CA PRO A 44 19.24 -11.04 9.12
C PRO A 44 17.85 -10.38 9.05
N GLU A 45 16.83 -11.11 9.50
CA GLU A 45 15.51 -10.54 9.80
C GLU A 45 15.59 -9.58 11.00
N ARG A 46 14.96 -8.41 10.87
CA ARG A 46 15.03 -7.33 11.85
C ARG A 46 13.67 -6.89 12.42
N LYS A 47 12.60 -7.60 12.11
CA LYS A 47 11.24 -7.22 12.55
C LYS A 47 11.19 -6.86 14.03
N THR A 48 11.68 -7.71 14.92
CA THR A 48 11.68 -7.46 16.37
C THR A 48 12.42 -6.18 16.77
N LYS A 49 13.53 -5.84 16.09
CA LYS A 49 14.29 -4.61 16.35
C LYS A 49 13.46 -3.36 16.03
N TYR A 50 12.61 -3.44 15.00
CA TYR A 50 11.88 -2.27 14.46
C TYR A 50 10.42 -2.18 14.90
N THR A 51 9.85 -3.21 15.54
CA THR A 51 8.46 -3.15 16.05
C THR A 51 8.24 -2.06 17.10
N LYS A 52 9.28 -1.52 17.73
CA LYS A 52 9.19 -0.36 18.62
C LYS A 52 8.80 0.94 17.89
N TYR A 53 9.09 1.05 16.60
CA TYR A 53 8.74 2.23 15.81
C TYR A 53 7.29 2.16 15.35
N ASP A 54 6.70 3.34 15.09
CA ASP A 54 5.40 3.45 14.44
C ASP A 54 5.60 3.74 12.95
N PHE A 55 5.14 2.82 12.09
CA PHE A 55 5.22 2.96 10.64
C PHE A 55 4.02 3.69 10.03
N ALA A 56 2.95 3.90 10.78
CA ALA A 56 1.73 4.55 10.27
C ALA A 56 1.98 5.90 9.59
N PRO A 57 2.83 6.80 10.13
CA PRO A 57 3.13 8.07 9.48
C PRO A 57 3.71 7.94 8.07
N LEU A 58 4.46 6.85 7.78
CA LEU A 58 5.06 6.62 6.47
C LEU A 58 4.02 6.30 5.39
N TRP A 59 2.90 5.68 5.78
CA TRP A 59 1.81 5.30 4.88
C TRP A 59 0.82 6.43 4.63
N LEU A 60 0.82 7.45 5.49
CA LEU A 60 -0.10 8.58 5.43
C LEU A 60 0.55 9.86 4.86
N LYS A 61 1.89 9.85 4.69
CA LYS A 61 2.67 11.05 4.32
C LYS A 61 2.40 11.52 2.89
N THR A 62 2.29 10.60 1.94
CA THR A 62 2.28 10.92 0.52
C THR A 62 1.03 11.69 0.12
N PRO A 63 1.16 12.81 -0.63
CA PRO A 63 0.02 13.50 -1.20
C PRO A 63 -0.83 12.55 -2.05
N ASN A 64 -2.14 12.63 -1.92
CA ASN A 64 -3.03 11.62 -2.52
C ASN A 64 -2.96 11.58 -4.05
N PHE A 65 -2.68 12.69 -4.73
CA PHE A 65 -2.52 12.72 -6.17
C PHE A 65 -1.29 11.96 -6.68
N SER A 66 -0.29 11.75 -5.82
CA SER A 66 0.90 10.93 -6.11
C SER A 66 0.69 9.44 -5.80
N ILE A 67 -0.46 9.05 -5.24
CA ILE A 67 -0.82 7.65 -5.04
C ILE A 67 -1.55 7.16 -6.29
N LEU A 68 -0.87 6.32 -7.05
CA LEU A 68 -1.32 5.81 -8.34
C LEU A 68 -1.75 4.36 -8.21
N GLY A 69 -2.80 3.95 -8.93
CA GLY A 69 -3.26 2.57 -8.85
C GLY A 69 -4.13 2.14 -10.01
N PHE A 70 -4.13 0.84 -10.27
CA PHE A 70 -5.00 0.22 -11.26
C PHE A 70 -5.71 -1.03 -10.72
N ILE A 71 -6.84 -1.35 -11.33
CA ILE A 71 -7.61 -2.57 -11.09
C ILE A 71 -8.00 -3.23 -12.41
N GLY A 72 -7.94 -4.56 -12.44
CA GLY A 72 -8.30 -5.37 -13.61
C GLY A 72 -7.21 -5.42 -14.69
N PHE A 73 -7.50 -6.20 -15.74
CA PHE A 73 -6.56 -6.44 -16.85
C PHE A 73 -6.51 -5.28 -17.85
N ASN A 74 -7.53 -4.44 -17.86
CA ASN A 74 -7.61 -3.25 -18.70
C ASN A 74 -7.02 -2.01 -18.02
N TYR A 75 -6.39 -2.16 -16.85
CA TYR A 75 -5.74 -1.08 -16.10
C TYR A 75 -6.69 0.10 -15.77
N GLN A 76 -7.94 -0.20 -15.39
CA GLN A 76 -8.87 0.82 -14.90
C GLN A 76 -8.25 1.53 -13.71
N ARG A 77 -8.19 2.86 -13.75
CA ARG A 77 -7.66 3.65 -12.63
C ARG A 77 -8.48 3.44 -11.37
N ILE A 78 -7.79 3.15 -10.28
CA ILE A 78 -8.33 3.17 -8.92
C ILE A 78 -7.59 4.24 -8.12
N ARG A 79 -8.32 4.98 -7.31
CA ARG A 79 -7.75 5.88 -6.31
C ARG A 79 -7.91 5.26 -4.94
N ILE A 80 -6.86 5.30 -4.13
CA ILE A 80 -6.84 4.80 -2.75
C ILE A 80 -6.46 5.96 -1.83
N LYS A 81 -7.19 6.11 -0.71
CA LYS A 81 -6.84 7.04 0.36
C LYS A 81 -6.84 6.30 1.69
N LEU A 82 -5.69 6.20 2.32
CA LEU A 82 -5.60 5.81 3.73
C LEU A 82 -5.94 7.04 4.58
N LEU A 83 -6.98 6.95 5.40
CA LEU A 83 -7.44 8.03 6.29
C LEU A 83 -6.80 7.88 7.67
N SER A 84 -6.63 6.66 8.14
CA SER A 84 -5.95 6.37 9.39
C SER A 84 -5.19 5.04 9.34
N ALA A 85 -4.12 4.98 10.10
CA ALA A 85 -3.39 3.78 10.42
C ALA A 85 -3.05 3.83 11.91
N THR A 86 -3.54 2.87 12.69
CA THR A 86 -3.34 2.83 14.14
C THR A 86 -2.68 1.53 14.53
N LYS A 87 -1.54 1.61 15.19
CA LYS A 87 -0.80 0.45 15.67
C LYS A 87 -1.59 -0.29 16.75
N ASP A 88 -1.68 -1.61 16.65
CA ASP A 88 -2.28 -2.46 17.69
C ASP A 88 -1.36 -2.49 18.92
N SER A 89 -1.90 -2.17 20.10
CA SER A 89 -1.16 -2.15 21.36
C SER A 89 -0.77 -3.54 21.83
N THR A 90 -1.50 -4.59 21.43
CA THR A 90 -1.25 -5.99 21.83
C THR A 90 -0.44 -6.76 20.80
N HIS A 91 -0.52 -6.39 19.54
CA HIS A 91 0.22 -6.99 18.42
C HIS A 91 0.99 -5.91 17.66
N PRO A 92 2.20 -5.54 18.13
CA PRO A 92 2.94 -4.37 17.65
C PRO A 92 3.42 -4.46 16.18
N ASP A 93 3.22 -5.59 15.52
CA ASP A 93 3.43 -5.78 14.08
C ASP A 93 2.15 -5.60 13.25
N THR A 94 1.00 -5.30 13.88
CA THR A 94 -0.30 -5.16 13.23
C THR A 94 -0.80 -3.72 13.36
N TYR A 95 -1.44 -3.22 12.31
CA TYR A 95 -2.04 -1.90 12.22
C TYR A 95 -3.48 -2.01 11.75
N PHE A 96 -4.39 -1.31 12.41
CA PHE A 96 -5.76 -1.10 11.95
C PHE A 96 -5.79 0.05 10.97
N ILE A 97 -6.40 -0.17 9.83
CA ILE A 97 -6.45 0.78 8.71
C ILE A 97 -7.90 1.15 8.43
N ALA A 98 -8.15 2.44 8.23
CA ALA A 98 -9.39 2.92 7.62
C ALA A 98 -9.06 3.80 6.42
N GLY A 99 -9.89 3.72 5.37
CA GLY A 99 -9.66 4.48 4.15
C GLY A 99 -10.82 4.41 3.18
N LYS A 100 -10.56 4.94 1.99
CA LYS A 100 -11.52 4.94 0.87
C LYS A 100 -10.84 4.51 -0.42
N SER A 101 -11.60 3.84 -1.27
CA SER A 101 -11.27 3.50 -2.64
C SER A 101 -12.22 4.21 -3.61
N ALA A 102 -11.76 4.54 -4.81
CA ALA A 102 -12.63 5.07 -5.86
C ALA A 102 -12.26 4.49 -7.23
N VAL A 103 -13.27 3.99 -7.95
CA VAL A 103 -13.17 3.58 -9.35
C VAL A 103 -14.23 4.35 -10.14
N GLY A 104 -13.80 5.28 -10.99
CA GLY A 104 -14.70 6.27 -11.58
C GLY A 104 -15.44 7.04 -10.48
N ASN A 105 -16.77 7.04 -10.54
CA ASN A 105 -17.62 7.72 -9.55
C ASN A 105 -18.05 6.82 -8.38
N ASN A 106 -17.63 5.56 -8.35
CA ASN A 106 -17.97 4.66 -7.25
C ASN A 106 -16.93 4.78 -6.15
N ILE A 107 -17.33 5.27 -4.99
CA ILE A 107 -16.49 5.45 -3.80
C ILE A 107 -16.95 4.45 -2.74
N CYS A 108 -16.01 3.70 -2.18
CA CYS A 108 -16.25 2.78 -1.07
C CYS A 108 -15.38 3.10 0.13
N ASP A 109 -15.95 2.99 1.33
CA ASP A 109 -15.19 2.99 2.58
C ASP A 109 -14.62 1.60 2.82
N PHE A 110 -13.38 1.51 3.30
CA PHE A 110 -12.81 0.25 3.74
C PHE A 110 -12.19 0.33 5.12
N ASN A 111 -12.17 -0.80 5.79
CA ASN A 111 -11.43 -1.02 7.03
C ASN A 111 -10.67 -2.35 6.92
N GLY A 112 -9.59 -2.46 7.69
CA GLY A 112 -8.83 -3.71 7.70
C GLY A 112 -7.54 -3.63 8.47
N THR A 113 -6.58 -4.44 8.06
CA THR A 113 -5.28 -4.55 8.73
C THR A 113 -4.12 -4.57 7.76
N ILE A 114 -2.99 -4.03 8.22
CA ILE A 114 -1.65 -4.26 7.68
C ILE A 114 -0.86 -4.98 8.76
N THR A 115 -0.28 -6.14 8.44
CA THR A 115 0.53 -6.93 9.38
C THR A 115 1.95 -7.10 8.84
N ILE A 116 2.93 -6.53 9.53
CA ILE A 116 4.35 -6.60 9.17
C ILE A 116 4.84 -8.04 9.23
N ARG A 117 5.43 -8.53 8.14
CA ARG A 117 6.01 -9.87 8.02
C ARG A 117 7.52 -9.84 8.13
N HIS A 118 8.14 -8.91 7.42
CA HIS A 118 9.59 -8.79 7.36
C HIS A 118 10.01 -7.34 7.47
N VAL A 119 11.14 -7.11 8.15
CA VAL A 119 11.88 -5.85 8.13
C VAL A 119 13.34 -6.20 7.88
N ARG A 120 13.90 -5.67 6.80
CA ARG A 120 15.26 -5.96 6.37
C ARG A 120 16.02 -4.65 6.20
N GLU A 121 17.28 -4.66 6.62
CA GLU A 121 18.21 -3.54 6.48
C GLU A 121 18.94 -3.62 5.13
N LEU A 122 19.24 -2.48 4.53
CA LEU A 122 20.13 -2.39 3.37
C LEU A 122 21.59 -2.49 3.80
N ARG A 123 22.43 -3.00 2.91
CA ARG A 123 23.89 -3.10 3.12
C ARG A 123 24.57 -1.76 3.04
N ASN A 124 24.16 -0.95 2.07
CA ASN A 124 24.71 0.36 1.77
C ASN A 124 23.64 1.43 2.00
N LEU A 125 24.06 2.61 2.39
CA LEU A 125 23.20 3.78 2.52
C LEU A 125 23.19 4.55 1.21
N GLU A 126 22.01 5.02 0.80
CA GLU A 126 21.85 5.91 -0.33
C GLU A 126 22.23 7.34 0.04
N THR A 127 22.60 8.13 -0.94
CA THR A 127 22.83 9.57 -0.83
C THR A 127 21.88 10.30 -1.76
N ARG A 128 21.52 11.53 -1.40
CA ARG A 128 20.80 12.40 -2.33
C ARG A 128 21.69 12.79 -3.50
N VAL A 129 21.05 13.14 -4.62
CA VAL A 129 21.75 13.74 -5.74
C VAL A 129 22.53 14.96 -5.25
N ASP A 130 23.78 15.08 -5.66
CA ASP A 130 24.71 16.15 -5.25
C ASP A 130 25.14 16.16 -3.76
N GLU A 131 24.76 15.17 -2.98
CA GLU A 131 25.24 14.99 -1.61
C GLU A 131 26.27 13.85 -1.51
N THR A 132 27.29 14.02 -0.69
CA THR A 132 28.32 12.99 -0.43
C THR A 132 28.04 12.19 0.84
N ILE A 133 27.11 12.65 1.68
CA ILE A 133 26.80 12.05 2.98
C ILE A 133 25.30 11.74 3.04
N SER A 134 24.96 10.48 3.27
CA SER A 134 23.58 10.06 3.49
C SER A 134 22.94 10.76 4.70
N PRO A 135 21.70 11.21 4.63
CA PRO A 135 20.92 11.66 5.78
C PRO A 135 20.56 10.52 6.72
N ALA A 136 20.67 9.28 6.25
CA ALA A 136 20.36 8.08 6.98
C ALA A 136 21.53 7.60 7.85
N ARG A 137 21.17 6.96 8.97
CA ARG A 137 22.05 6.10 9.75
C ARG A 137 21.85 4.63 9.42
N GLN A 138 20.65 4.29 8.98
CA GLN A 138 20.24 2.96 8.54
C GLN A 138 19.07 3.10 7.57
N GLU A 139 19.08 2.31 6.52
CA GLU A 139 18.00 2.18 5.54
C GLU A 139 17.49 0.75 5.48
N GLY A 140 16.27 0.56 5.01
CA GLY A 140 15.71 -0.76 4.88
C GLY A 140 14.35 -0.80 4.20
N ILE A 141 13.83 -2.01 4.10
CA ILE A 141 12.49 -2.29 3.61
C ILE A 141 11.65 -2.95 4.69
N LEU A 142 10.37 -2.64 4.66
CA LEU A 142 9.32 -3.34 5.38
C LEU A 142 8.44 -4.06 4.36
N LEU A 143 8.11 -5.33 4.62
CA LEU A 143 7.15 -6.10 3.85
C LEU A 143 6.02 -6.52 4.79
N ALA A 144 4.79 -6.22 4.40
CA ALA A 144 3.61 -6.50 5.20
C ALA A 144 2.48 -7.07 4.36
N GLU A 145 1.68 -7.97 4.94
CA GLU A 145 0.43 -8.41 4.36
C GLU A 145 -0.66 -7.39 4.68
N TYR A 146 -1.53 -7.13 3.72
CA TYR A 146 -2.72 -6.32 3.94
C TYR A 146 -4.00 -7.09 3.62
N TYR A 147 -5.04 -6.75 4.39
CA TYR A 147 -6.41 -7.21 4.22
C TYR A 147 -7.34 -6.02 4.49
N LEU A 148 -7.95 -5.47 3.44
CA LEU A 148 -8.80 -4.29 3.53
C LEU A 148 -10.18 -4.63 2.95
N SER A 149 -11.22 -4.58 3.80
CA SER A 149 -12.60 -4.91 3.45
C SER A 149 -13.40 -3.65 3.20
N GLU A 150 -13.93 -3.49 2.01
CA GLU A 150 -14.90 -2.43 1.70
C GLU A 150 -16.24 -2.70 2.40
N ASN A 151 -17.00 -1.63 2.63
CA ASN A 151 -18.31 -1.72 3.24
C ASN A 151 -19.27 -2.50 2.32
N LYS A 152 -19.74 -3.65 2.77
CA LYS A 152 -20.59 -4.58 2.01
C LYS A 152 -21.93 -3.98 1.57
N THR A 153 -22.39 -2.89 2.20
CA THR A 153 -23.64 -2.20 1.82
C THR A 153 -23.45 -1.23 0.65
N GLN A 154 -22.20 -0.93 0.29
CA GLN A 154 -21.89 -0.05 -0.84
C GLN A 154 -21.84 -0.84 -2.16
N ALA A 155 -22.19 -0.16 -3.24
CA ALA A 155 -22.22 -0.78 -4.56
C ALA A 155 -20.80 -1.20 -5.00
N LYS A 156 -20.70 -2.35 -5.66
CA LYS A 156 -19.45 -2.87 -6.24
C LYS A 156 -18.31 -2.98 -5.21
N ALA A 157 -18.65 -3.29 -3.96
CA ALA A 157 -17.69 -3.47 -2.89
C ALA A 157 -17.03 -4.85 -2.92
N GLY A 158 -15.82 -4.93 -2.33
CA GLY A 158 -15.03 -6.15 -2.28
C GLY A 158 -13.96 -6.11 -1.18
N VAL A 159 -12.93 -6.91 -1.36
CA VAL A 159 -11.81 -7.04 -0.42
C VAL A 159 -10.49 -6.93 -1.16
N PHE A 160 -9.61 -6.08 -0.68
CA PHE A 160 -8.23 -6.02 -1.12
C PHE A 160 -7.36 -6.93 -0.26
N THR A 161 -6.53 -7.75 -0.90
CA THR A 161 -5.55 -8.61 -0.22
C THR A 161 -4.24 -8.63 -0.99
N GLY A 162 -3.12 -8.70 -0.27
CA GLY A 162 -1.84 -8.77 -0.92
C GLY A 162 -0.66 -8.47 0.00
N ILE A 163 0.44 -8.08 -0.63
CA ILE A 163 1.69 -7.64 0.01
C ILE A 163 1.91 -6.17 -0.26
N MET A 164 2.37 -5.45 0.76
CA MET A 164 2.93 -4.12 0.59
C MET A 164 4.43 -4.10 0.92
N ARG A 165 5.15 -3.20 0.27
CA ARG A 165 6.53 -2.83 0.58
C ARG A 165 6.59 -1.35 0.91
N THR A 166 7.29 -1.00 2.00
CA THR A 166 7.66 0.38 2.35
C THR A 166 9.17 0.47 2.47
N ASN A 167 9.78 1.43 1.80
CA ASN A 167 11.16 1.81 2.00
C ASN A 167 11.21 2.84 3.13
N TRP A 168 12.16 2.70 4.02
CA TRP A 168 12.30 3.54 5.20
C TRP A 168 13.77 3.77 5.54
N TYR A 169 14.04 4.86 6.27
CA TYR A 169 15.34 5.05 6.88
C TYR A 169 15.23 5.54 8.33
N ILE A 170 16.27 5.31 9.12
CA ILE A 170 16.48 5.94 10.43
C ILE A 170 17.45 7.09 10.21
N ASN A 171 17.01 8.30 10.52
CA ASN A 171 17.85 9.47 10.39
C ASN A 171 18.93 9.53 11.50
N LYS A 172 19.85 10.50 11.41
CA LYS A 172 20.95 10.69 12.38
C LYS A 172 20.46 10.95 13.81
N LYS A 173 19.22 11.44 13.98
CA LYS A 173 18.58 11.68 15.29
C LYS A 173 17.86 10.43 15.83
N GLY A 174 17.83 9.32 15.09
CA GLY A 174 17.17 8.07 15.48
C GLY A 174 15.68 8.00 15.17
N ALA A 175 15.12 8.96 14.44
CA ALA A 175 13.74 8.95 14.01
C ALA A 175 13.54 8.06 12.75
N LEU A 176 12.44 7.34 12.71
CA LEU A 176 12.00 6.60 11.53
C LEU A 176 11.42 7.60 10.50
N CYS A 177 11.88 7.51 9.28
CA CYS A 177 11.51 8.40 8.18
C CYS A 177 11.04 7.59 6.97
N TYR A 178 10.12 8.18 6.22
CA TYR A 178 9.78 7.75 4.87
C TYR A 178 11.01 7.94 3.97
N ASP A 179 11.36 6.92 3.20
CA ASP A 179 12.52 7.01 2.34
C ASP A 179 12.18 7.82 1.08
N ASP A 180 12.68 9.03 1.07
CA ASP A 180 12.63 10.00 -0.02
C ASP A 180 14.04 10.45 -0.44
N ILE A 181 15.09 9.69 -0.05
CA ILE A 181 16.48 10.05 -0.29
C ILE A 181 16.75 10.16 -1.79
N SER A 182 16.28 9.18 -2.56
CA SER A 182 16.44 9.14 -4.01
C SER A 182 15.20 9.66 -4.77
N SER A 183 14.38 10.51 -4.16
CA SER A 183 13.13 11.00 -4.77
C SER A 183 13.30 11.78 -6.08
N ALA A 184 14.48 12.33 -6.33
CA ALA A 184 14.83 12.97 -7.59
C ALA A 184 15.33 11.99 -8.68
N SER A 185 15.47 10.71 -8.35
CA SER A 185 15.93 9.69 -9.29
C SER A 185 14.80 9.18 -10.17
N ASP A 186 15.13 8.82 -11.39
CA ASP A 186 14.22 8.12 -12.29
C ASP A 186 13.65 6.87 -11.63
N SER A 187 12.38 6.61 -11.89
CA SER A 187 11.67 5.44 -11.37
C SER A 187 11.48 5.40 -9.85
N PHE A 188 11.65 6.52 -9.15
CA PHE A 188 11.35 6.59 -7.71
C PHE A 188 9.95 6.08 -7.39
N CYS A 189 9.85 5.23 -6.38
CA CYS A 189 8.58 4.72 -5.87
C CYS A 189 8.71 4.29 -4.41
N ASN A 190 7.61 4.38 -3.67
CA ASN A 190 7.53 3.85 -2.32
C ASN A 190 6.10 3.34 -2.03
N ASN A 191 5.86 2.77 -0.84
CA ASN A 191 4.57 2.22 -0.40
C ASN A 191 3.86 1.42 -1.50
N GLN A 192 4.55 0.42 -2.05
CA GLN A 192 4.04 -0.41 -3.15
C GLN A 192 3.12 -1.52 -2.63
N PHE A 193 1.88 -1.55 -3.11
CA PHE A 193 0.87 -2.55 -2.78
C PHE A 193 0.60 -3.43 -4.00
N ILE A 194 0.81 -4.72 -3.86
CA ILE A 194 0.67 -5.71 -4.91
C ILE A 194 -0.31 -6.79 -4.47
N GLY A 195 -1.42 -6.95 -5.20
CA GLY A 195 -2.41 -7.91 -4.80
C GLY A 195 -3.63 -8.02 -5.70
N THR A 196 -4.74 -8.35 -5.08
CA THR A 196 -6.03 -8.50 -5.73
C THR A 196 -7.13 -7.77 -4.96
N TRP A 197 -8.12 -7.33 -5.69
CA TRP A 197 -9.44 -6.98 -5.19
C TRP A 197 -10.42 -8.06 -5.58
N THR A 198 -11.20 -8.57 -4.63
CA THR A 198 -12.18 -9.65 -4.84
C THR A 198 -13.56 -9.13 -4.52
N ALA A 199 -14.44 -9.08 -5.53
CA ALA A 199 -15.81 -8.61 -5.38
C ALA A 199 -16.62 -9.52 -4.43
N TYR A 200 -17.41 -8.93 -3.53
CA TYR A 200 -18.32 -9.72 -2.68
C TYR A 200 -19.42 -10.45 -3.48
N ARG A 201 -19.81 -9.87 -4.62
CA ARG A 201 -20.94 -10.39 -5.40
C ARG A 201 -20.69 -11.78 -6.01
N ASP A 202 -19.51 -11.99 -6.54
CA ASP A 202 -19.19 -13.18 -7.34
C ASP A 202 -17.86 -13.84 -7.00
N ASN A 203 -17.18 -13.32 -5.96
CA ASN A 203 -15.87 -13.77 -5.48
C ASN A 203 -14.79 -13.83 -6.57
N LYS A 204 -14.93 -13.04 -7.64
CA LYS A 204 -13.92 -12.99 -8.71
C LYS A 204 -12.78 -12.04 -8.31
N PRO A 205 -11.53 -12.55 -8.23
CA PRO A 205 -10.39 -11.71 -7.97
C PRO A 205 -10.01 -10.94 -9.24
N LEU A 206 -9.76 -9.65 -9.08
CA LEU A 206 -9.15 -8.78 -10.06
C LEU A 206 -7.78 -8.36 -9.55
N ARG A 207 -6.81 -8.34 -10.40
CA ARG A 207 -5.50 -7.77 -10.12
C ARG A 207 -5.67 -6.30 -9.71
N CYS A 208 -5.04 -5.88 -8.61
CA CYS A 208 -5.16 -4.52 -8.11
C CYS A 208 -3.85 -4.12 -7.42
N ASN A 209 -3.10 -3.23 -8.06
CA ASN A 209 -1.83 -2.72 -7.54
C ASN A 209 -1.89 -1.20 -7.44
N TRP A 210 -1.26 -0.66 -6.39
CA TRP A 210 -1.10 0.78 -6.24
C TRP A 210 0.19 1.10 -5.49
N GLY A 211 0.63 2.35 -5.57
CA GLY A 211 1.83 2.81 -4.86
C GLY A 211 2.06 4.29 -5.00
N ASP A 212 3.03 4.78 -4.26
CA ASP A 212 3.45 6.16 -4.31
C ASP A 212 4.34 6.41 -5.52
N TYR A 213 4.03 7.44 -6.30
CA TYR A 213 4.72 7.95 -7.49
C TYR A 213 4.73 7.00 -8.70
N ARG A 214 4.86 5.70 -8.50
CA ARG A 214 4.75 4.67 -9.55
C ARG A 214 4.03 3.44 -9.01
N VAL A 215 3.64 2.56 -9.91
CA VAL A 215 2.93 1.31 -9.56
C VAL A 215 3.78 0.11 -9.95
N SER A 216 4.18 -0.69 -8.99
CA SER A 216 4.90 -1.94 -9.25
C SER A 216 4.07 -2.89 -10.11
N ASN A 217 4.76 -3.60 -11.00
CA ASN A 217 4.15 -4.56 -11.93
C ASN A 217 3.05 -3.93 -12.81
N SER A 218 3.17 -2.66 -13.18
CA SER A 218 2.21 -1.94 -14.05
C SER A 218 2.15 -2.49 -15.48
N GLY A 219 3.08 -3.35 -15.88
CA GLY A 219 3.14 -3.91 -17.23
C GLY A 219 3.21 -2.81 -18.30
N ASN A 220 2.30 -2.85 -19.27
CA ASN A 220 2.24 -1.87 -20.35
C ASN A 220 1.48 -0.58 -19.99
N LEU A 221 1.01 -0.43 -18.76
CA LEU A 221 0.33 0.81 -18.34
C LEU A 221 1.31 1.97 -18.26
N ASP A 222 2.43 1.76 -17.60
CA ASP A 222 3.43 2.79 -17.37
C ASP A 222 4.53 2.70 -18.44
N ILE A 223 4.60 3.70 -19.29
CA ILE A 223 5.60 3.84 -20.35
C ILE A 223 6.62 4.96 -20.08
N GLY A 224 6.51 5.60 -18.91
CA GLY A 224 7.41 6.67 -18.52
C GLY A 224 8.81 6.19 -18.19
N ALA A 225 9.85 6.87 -18.67
CA ALA A 225 11.23 6.58 -18.34
C ALA A 225 11.57 7.01 -16.91
N GLY A 226 11.40 8.26 -16.57
CA GLY A 226 11.64 8.80 -15.22
C GLY A 226 10.40 8.70 -14.32
N GLU A 227 9.34 9.39 -14.67
CA GLU A 227 8.09 9.46 -13.93
C GLU A 227 7.01 8.56 -14.53
N PHE A 228 5.95 8.29 -13.76
CA PHE A 228 4.81 7.53 -14.25
C PHE A 228 4.13 8.25 -15.41
N SER A 229 3.95 7.54 -16.52
CA SER A 229 3.25 8.02 -17.71
C SER A 229 2.32 6.93 -18.25
N PRO A 230 1.00 7.07 -18.15
CA PRO A 230 0.09 6.06 -18.66
C PRO A 230 0.12 6.02 -20.19
N ASP A 231 0.21 4.82 -20.76
CA ASP A 231 0.11 4.61 -22.21
C ASP A 231 -1.24 5.13 -22.73
N ASN A 232 -1.23 5.83 -23.84
CA ASN A 232 -2.39 6.48 -24.47
C ASN A 232 -3.59 5.53 -24.65
N LYS A 233 -3.36 4.24 -24.90
CA LYS A 233 -4.42 3.23 -25.05
C LYS A 233 -5.25 3.01 -23.79
N TYR A 234 -4.75 3.42 -22.61
CA TYR A 234 -5.46 3.30 -21.34
C TYR A 234 -6.06 4.60 -20.83
N LEU A 235 -5.92 5.72 -21.54
CA LEU A 235 -6.44 7.01 -21.08
C LEU A 235 -7.95 6.96 -20.77
N ALA A 236 -8.74 6.28 -21.63
CA ALA A 236 -10.18 6.08 -21.41
C ALA A 236 -10.51 5.24 -20.16
N GLN A 237 -9.54 4.58 -19.56
CA GLN A 237 -9.68 3.82 -18.31
C GLN A 237 -9.51 4.70 -17.05
N GLY A 238 -9.80 6.00 -17.16
CA GLY A 238 -9.73 6.96 -16.05
C GLY A 238 -8.37 7.65 -15.89
N TRP A 239 -7.44 7.47 -16.85
CA TRP A 239 -6.12 8.09 -16.81
C TRP A 239 -6.05 9.42 -17.58
N GLN A 240 -7.15 9.83 -18.28
CA GLN A 240 -7.19 11.03 -19.09
C GLN A 240 -6.85 12.31 -18.30
N SER A 241 -7.49 12.50 -17.12
CA SER A 241 -7.26 13.68 -16.29
C SER A 241 -5.83 13.70 -15.73
N TYR A 242 -5.31 12.52 -15.30
CA TYR A 242 -3.92 12.40 -14.86
C TYR A 242 -2.94 12.82 -15.97
N SER A 243 -3.13 12.32 -17.19
CA SER A 243 -2.27 12.65 -18.31
C SER A 243 -2.34 14.16 -18.65
N GLN A 244 -3.54 14.73 -18.66
CA GLN A 244 -3.71 16.17 -18.90
C GLN A 244 -3.02 17.03 -17.83
N ALA A 245 -3.15 16.61 -16.55
CA ALA A 245 -2.55 17.31 -15.43
C ALA A 245 -1.02 17.26 -15.46
N TRP A 246 -0.46 16.06 -15.51
CA TRP A 246 0.95 15.84 -15.17
C TRP A 246 1.86 15.64 -16.39
N ILE A 247 1.32 15.13 -17.51
CA ILE A 247 2.11 14.95 -18.73
C ILE A 247 2.01 16.19 -19.63
N TYR A 248 0.82 16.76 -19.75
CA TYR A 248 0.59 17.95 -20.60
C TYR A 248 0.59 19.29 -19.83
N GLY A 249 0.76 19.26 -18.50
CA GLY A 249 0.94 20.45 -17.68
C GLY A 249 -0.30 21.36 -17.55
N ASN A 250 -1.51 20.80 -17.63
CA ASN A 250 -2.73 21.59 -17.49
C ASN A 250 -3.01 21.91 -16.01
N GLU A 251 -2.67 23.11 -15.58
CA GLU A 251 -2.80 23.57 -14.19
C GLU A 251 -4.23 23.48 -13.63
N ASN A 252 -5.26 23.74 -14.43
CA ASN A 252 -6.64 23.63 -13.99
C ASN A 252 -7.02 22.18 -13.65
N ILE A 253 -6.51 21.22 -14.43
CA ILE A 253 -6.73 19.79 -14.19
C ILE A 253 -5.87 19.31 -13.03
N GLN A 254 -4.63 19.83 -12.86
CA GLN A 254 -3.80 19.55 -11.68
C GLN A 254 -4.54 19.91 -10.40
N GLN A 255 -5.09 21.12 -10.30
CA GLN A 255 -5.89 21.54 -9.15
C GLN A 255 -7.10 20.65 -8.89
N GLN A 256 -7.70 20.04 -9.93
CA GLN A 256 -8.79 19.07 -9.77
C GLN A 256 -8.28 17.72 -9.26
N GLU A 257 -7.14 17.23 -9.76
CA GLU A 257 -6.51 15.99 -9.31
C GLU A 257 -6.04 16.06 -7.84
N GLU A 258 -5.63 17.25 -7.38
CA GLU A 258 -5.20 17.51 -6.00
C GLU A 258 -6.35 17.61 -5.01
N LYS A 259 -7.57 17.92 -5.46
CA LYS A 259 -8.74 18.04 -4.58
C LYS A 259 -9.05 16.71 -3.89
N ALA A 260 -9.51 16.82 -2.63
CA ALA A 260 -10.05 15.68 -1.90
C ALA A 260 -11.27 15.11 -2.65
N TRP A 261 -11.21 13.83 -2.96
CA TRP A 261 -12.30 13.07 -3.57
C TRP A 261 -12.96 12.09 -2.59
N TRP A 262 -12.43 12.01 -1.37
CA TRP A 262 -12.83 11.07 -0.32
C TRP A 262 -13.73 11.69 0.76
#